data_383d858684895e9ed3aaa1c900b1e272
#
_entry.id   383d858684895e9ed3aaa1c900b1e272
#
_cell.length_a   1.000
_cell.length_b   1.000
_cell.length_c   1.000
_cell.angle_alpha   90.00
_cell.angle_beta   90.00
_cell.angle_gamma   90.00
#
_symmetry.space_group_name_H-M   'P 1'
#
loop_
_entity.id
_entity.type
_entity.pdbx_description
1 polymer ?
#
loop_
_entity_poly.entity_id
_entity_poly.type
_entity_poly.pdbx_seq_one_letter_code
_entity_poly.pdbx_strand_id
1 'polypeptide(L)'
;MTATDALRSTCTGLWTSALEAQPGPRAQEVAVELDELGFGSLWLPEAYGREAFTGAQALLAATRRIVIGTGIASIYARGAMAANGAARLLEALTPGRFVLGLGVSHKPSVERDRKESYLPPIKAMADYLDNMDAAPYFGADAMMPPVVLAALGPKMLGLARDRTAGAHSYLVTPEHTASARVTLGPDPLLVVEQAVVLDQGRNESLRRSHDHLTIYTGLPNYRNSWLRQGFSEEDFVRGGSERLADALVVQGDEGAVVARIRAHLDAGADHVLLQVLGSDLAQLPMDEWRHMAPALASL
;
A
#
# COMPACT_ATOMS: atom_id res chain seq x y z
N MET A 1 7.95 8.38 -19.39
CA MET A 1 8.09 8.42 -17.91
C MET A 1 7.55 7.11 -17.40
N THR A 2 8.31 6.35 -16.63
CA THR A 2 7.84 5.11 -16.02
C THR A 2 6.97 5.41 -14.80
N ALA A 3 6.19 4.43 -14.33
CA ALA A 3 5.43 4.59 -13.09
C ALA A 3 6.35 4.87 -11.88
N THR A 4 7.54 4.27 -11.85
CA THR A 4 8.56 4.55 -10.81
C THR A 4 9.01 6.01 -10.83
N ASP A 5 9.28 6.58 -12.02
CA ASP A 5 9.64 7.98 -12.14
C ASP A 5 8.51 8.90 -11.70
N ALA A 6 7.27 8.56 -12.05
CA ALA A 6 6.09 9.32 -11.65
C ALA A 6 5.92 9.33 -10.12
N LEU A 7 6.07 8.17 -9.45
CA LEU A 7 5.98 8.08 -7.99
C LEU A 7 7.08 8.91 -7.29
N ARG A 8 8.32 8.85 -7.79
CA ARG A 8 9.42 9.65 -7.22
C ARG A 8 9.22 11.15 -7.42
N SER A 9 8.65 11.57 -8.54
CA SER A 9 8.44 13.00 -8.83
C SER A 9 7.30 13.61 -8.04
N THR A 10 6.28 12.84 -7.67
CA THR A 10 5.13 13.31 -6.90
C THR A 10 5.26 13.07 -5.40
N CYS A 11 6.15 12.19 -4.99
CA CYS A 11 6.46 11.71 -3.63
C CYS A 11 5.26 11.37 -2.70
N THR A 12 4.03 11.72 -3.06
CA THR A 12 2.83 11.44 -2.26
C THR A 12 1.68 10.88 -3.09
N GLY A 13 0.86 10.05 -2.46
CA GLY A 13 -0.35 9.46 -3.02
C GLY A 13 -1.34 9.07 -1.93
N LEU A 14 -2.32 8.28 -2.30
CA LEU A 14 -3.35 7.78 -1.39
C LEU A 14 -3.35 6.25 -1.33
N TRP A 15 -3.63 5.70 -0.16
CA TRP A 15 -4.03 4.32 0.03
C TRP A 15 -5.43 4.28 0.63
N THR A 16 -6.35 3.49 0.09
CA THR A 16 -7.70 3.39 0.64
C THR A 16 -8.39 2.09 0.31
N SER A 17 -9.11 1.53 1.29
CA SER A 17 -10.07 0.44 1.09
C SER A 17 -11.51 0.95 0.87
N ALA A 18 -11.78 2.24 1.11
CA ALA A 18 -13.14 2.78 1.05
C ALA A 18 -13.77 2.70 -0.35
N LEU A 19 -12.95 2.71 -1.40
CA LEU A 19 -13.43 2.53 -2.78
C LEU A 19 -14.00 1.13 -3.04
N GLU A 20 -13.55 0.11 -2.31
CA GLU A 20 -14.04 -1.26 -2.46
C GLU A 20 -15.52 -1.40 -2.09
N ALA A 21 -15.99 -0.59 -1.13
CA ALA A 21 -17.38 -0.57 -0.68
C ALA A 21 -18.31 0.28 -1.58
N GLN A 22 -17.76 1.04 -2.53
CA GLN A 22 -18.57 1.91 -3.39
C GLN A 22 -19.13 1.17 -4.61
N PRO A 23 -20.25 1.60 -5.20
CA PRO A 23 -20.64 1.17 -6.54
C PRO A 23 -19.53 1.44 -7.56
N GLY A 24 -19.34 0.55 -8.55
CA GLY A 24 -18.26 0.68 -9.54
C GLY A 24 -18.19 2.07 -10.22
N PRO A 25 -19.29 2.62 -10.76
CA PRO A 25 -19.27 3.97 -11.33
C PRO A 25 -18.85 5.05 -10.32
N ARG A 26 -19.30 4.94 -9.06
CA ARG A 26 -18.91 5.90 -8.01
C ARG A 26 -17.41 5.83 -7.69
N ALA A 27 -16.84 4.64 -7.66
CA ALA A 27 -15.38 4.49 -7.47
C ALA A 27 -14.59 5.15 -8.62
N GLN A 28 -15.07 5.05 -9.86
CA GLN A 28 -14.45 5.72 -11.01
C GLN A 28 -14.57 7.26 -10.91
N GLU A 29 -15.74 7.79 -10.55
CA GLU A 29 -15.94 9.23 -10.34
C GLU A 29 -14.98 9.77 -9.28
N VAL A 30 -14.85 9.07 -8.16
CA VAL A 30 -13.90 9.44 -7.10
C VAL A 30 -12.46 9.43 -7.61
N ALA A 31 -12.06 8.40 -8.34
CA ALA A 31 -10.71 8.32 -8.89
C ALA A 31 -10.42 9.47 -9.87
N VAL A 32 -11.41 9.89 -10.68
CA VAL A 32 -11.31 11.07 -11.56
C VAL A 32 -11.10 12.33 -10.73
N GLU A 33 -11.88 12.52 -9.67
CA GLU A 33 -11.73 13.68 -8.79
C GLU A 33 -10.33 13.70 -8.12
N LEU A 34 -9.82 12.54 -7.67
CA LEU A 34 -8.47 12.44 -7.08
C LEU A 34 -7.37 12.75 -8.12
N ASP A 35 -7.54 12.32 -9.36
CA ASP A 35 -6.65 12.68 -10.48
C ASP A 35 -6.67 14.19 -10.76
N GLU A 36 -7.85 14.82 -10.71
CA GLU A 36 -8.02 16.26 -10.89
C GLU A 36 -7.43 17.09 -9.74
N LEU A 37 -7.54 16.59 -8.51
CA LEU A 37 -6.90 17.16 -7.31
C LEU A 37 -5.37 17.07 -7.33
N GLY A 38 -4.79 16.26 -8.23
CA GLY A 38 -3.35 16.19 -8.44
C GLY A 38 -2.62 15.16 -7.58
N PHE A 39 -3.32 14.20 -6.98
CA PHE A 39 -2.65 13.09 -6.29
C PHE A 39 -1.80 12.27 -7.26
N GLY A 40 -0.55 11.96 -6.85
CA GLY A 40 0.40 11.22 -7.69
C GLY A 40 0.01 9.77 -7.90
N SER A 41 -0.60 9.14 -6.89
CA SER A 41 -1.03 7.75 -6.99
C SER A 41 -2.23 7.42 -6.09
N LEU A 42 -2.91 6.32 -6.45
CA LEU A 42 -4.01 5.73 -5.67
C LEU A 42 -3.77 4.22 -5.56
N TRP A 43 -3.66 3.72 -4.33
CA TRP A 43 -3.37 2.33 -4.04
C TRP A 43 -4.55 1.65 -3.35
N LEU A 44 -4.85 0.43 -3.79
CA LEU A 44 -6.01 -0.34 -3.35
C LEU A 44 -5.58 -1.70 -2.81
N PRO A 45 -6.15 -2.17 -1.69
CA PRO A 45 -5.92 -3.53 -1.20
C PRO A 45 -6.65 -4.57 -2.05
N GLU A 46 -6.28 -5.83 -1.86
CA GLU A 46 -7.09 -6.97 -2.27
C GLU A 46 -7.37 -7.86 -1.06
N ALA A 47 -8.48 -7.60 -0.39
CA ALA A 47 -8.89 -8.35 0.80
C ALA A 47 -10.22 -9.08 0.57
N TYR A 48 -11.35 -8.41 0.79
CA TYR A 48 -12.70 -8.97 0.71
C TYR A 48 -13.59 -8.28 -0.33
N GLY A 49 -13.03 -7.36 -1.08
CA GLY A 49 -13.75 -6.55 -2.06
C GLY A 49 -13.51 -7.04 -3.49
N ARG A 50 -13.01 -6.13 -4.31
CA ARG A 50 -12.82 -6.35 -5.74
C ARG A 50 -11.55 -7.14 -6.02
N GLU A 51 -11.54 -7.80 -7.17
CA GLU A 51 -10.34 -8.38 -7.74
C GLU A 51 -9.40 -7.25 -8.18
N ALA A 52 -8.11 -7.34 -7.78
CA ALA A 52 -7.18 -6.22 -7.82
C ALA A 52 -6.90 -5.69 -9.23
N PHE A 53 -6.71 -6.56 -10.22
CA PHE A 53 -6.37 -6.15 -11.59
C PHE A 53 -7.58 -5.57 -12.33
N THR A 54 -8.76 -6.17 -12.16
CA THR A 54 -10.01 -5.65 -12.71
C THR A 54 -10.36 -4.31 -12.10
N GLY A 55 -10.17 -4.17 -10.78
CA GLY A 55 -10.33 -2.91 -10.07
C GLY A 55 -9.37 -1.83 -10.59
N ALA A 56 -8.09 -2.16 -10.70
CA ALA A 56 -7.07 -1.24 -11.23
C ALA A 56 -7.39 -0.82 -12.66
N GLN A 57 -7.79 -1.76 -13.54
CA GLN A 57 -8.16 -1.42 -14.91
C GLN A 57 -9.34 -0.45 -14.99
N ALA A 58 -10.36 -0.66 -14.17
CA ALA A 58 -11.53 0.23 -14.16
C ALA A 58 -11.15 1.66 -13.79
N LEU A 59 -10.24 1.84 -12.82
CA LEU A 59 -9.77 3.16 -12.41
C LEU A 59 -8.80 3.78 -13.42
N LEU A 60 -7.87 2.99 -13.97
CA LEU A 60 -6.93 3.43 -15.03
C LEU A 60 -7.67 3.92 -16.27
N ALA A 61 -8.74 3.22 -16.68
CA ALA A 61 -9.56 3.60 -17.82
C ALA A 61 -10.33 4.92 -17.61
N ALA A 62 -10.69 5.24 -16.37
CA ALA A 62 -11.44 6.44 -16.03
C ALA A 62 -10.52 7.68 -15.83
N THR A 63 -9.25 7.47 -15.48
CA THR A 63 -8.30 8.53 -15.10
C THR A 63 -7.25 8.79 -16.20
N ARG A 64 -6.45 9.86 -16.07
CA ARG A 64 -5.50 10.29 -17.12
C ARG A 64 -4.04 10.37 -16.66
N ARG A 65 -3.78 10.70 -15.40
CA ARG A 65 -2.43 10.99 -14.89
C ARG A 65 -2.06 10.14 -13.69
N ILE A 66 -3.00 9.95 -12.76
CA ILE A 66 -2.77 9.25 -11.50
C ILE A 66 -2.27 7.83 -11.75
N VAL A 67 -1.23 7.43 -11.01
CA VAL A 67 -0.73 6.07 -11.00
C VAL A 67 -1.62 5.21 -10.13
N ILE A 68 -2.05 4.06 -10.62
CA ILE A 68 -2.81 3.08 -9.82
C ILE A 68 -1.87 1.98 -9.35
N GLY A 69 -1.86 1.73 -8.05
CA GLY A 69 -1.08 0.66 -7.43
C GLY A 69 -1.97 -0.37 -6.73
N THR A 70 -1.54 -1.63 -6.73
CA THR A 70 -2.15 -2.62 -5.83
C THR A 70 -1.39 -2.61 -4.50
N GLY A 71 -2.07 -2.32 -3.41
CA GLY A 71 -1.49 -2.25 -2.07
C GLY A 71 -2.14 -3.21 -1.08
N ILE A 72 -2.08 -4.50 -1.31
CA ILE A 72 -1.37 -5.30 -2.33
C ILE A 72 -2.30 -6.34 -2.98
N ALA A 73 -1.93 -6.79 -4.20
CA ALA A 73 -2.53 -7.98 -4.79
C ALA A 73 -1.99 -9.25 -4.13
N SER A 74 -2.88 -10.16 -3.74
CA SER A 74 -2.49 -11.40 -3.06
C SER A 74 -2.00 -12.45 -4.05
N ILE A 75 -0.84 -13.07 -3.79
CA ILE A 75 -0.34 -14.21 -4.58
C ILE A 75 -1.25 -15.44 -4.50
N TYR A 76 -2.13 -15.52 -3.50
CA TYR A 76 -3.11 -16.59 -3.32
C TYR A 76 -4.45 -16.32 -4.03
N ALA A 77 -4.63 -15.16 -4.64
CA ALA A 77 -5.87 -14.85 -5.36
C ALA A 77 -5.86 -15.36 -6.81
N ARG A 78 -4.67 -15.49 -7.40
CA ARG A 78 -4.50 -15.94 -8.80
C ARG A 78 -3.13 -16.55 -9.05
N GLY A 79 -3.05 -17.45 -10.04
CA GLY A 79 -1.77 -18.03 -10.47
C GLY A 79 -0.84 -16.98 -11.09
N ALA A 80 0.46 -17.20 -10.95
CA ALA A 80 1.51 -16.28 -11.39
C ALA A 80 1.44 -15.96 -12.90
N MET A 81 1.12 -16.94 -13.74
CA MET A 81 0.93 -16.75 -15.19
C MET A 81 -0.23 -15.79 -15.50
N ALA A 82 -1.36 -15.91 -14.77
CA ALA A 82 -2.48 -14.99 -14.96
C ALA A 82 -2.14 -13.57 -14.50
N ALA A 83 -1.42 -13.44 -13.38
CA ALA A 83 -0.95 -12.15 -12.88
C ALA A 83 0.04 -11.49 -13.87
N ASN A 84 0.98 -12.25 -14.44
CA ASN A 84 1.91 -11.76 -15.47
C ASN A 84 1.16 -11.22 -16.70
N GLY A 85 0.22 -12.00 -17.23
CA GLY A 85 -0.56 -11.57 -18.40
C GLY A 85 -1.41 -10.33 -18.13
N ALA A 86 -2.09 -10.27 -16.99
CA ALA A 86 -2.91 -9.12 -16.60
C ALA A 86 -2.07 -7.85 -16.37
N ALA A 87 -0.93 -7.97 -15.66
CA ALA A 87 -0.04 -6.83 -15.41
C ALA A 87 0.52 -6.23 -16.71
N ARG A 88 0.96 -7.07 -17.63
CA ARG A 88 1.45 -6.61 -18.97
C ARG A 88 0.36 -5.94 -19.78
N LEU A 89 -0.86 -6.47 -19.74
CA LEU A 89 -1.99 -5.84 -20.43
C LEU A 89 -2.32 -4.46 -19.86
N LEU A 90 -2.31 -4.30 -18.53
CA LEU A 90 -2.53 -3.00 -17.90
C LEU A 90 -1.44 -1.99 -18.29
N GLU A 91 -0.18 -2.41 -18.28
CA GLU A 91 0.93 -1.56 -18.72
C GLU A 91 0.81 -1.18 -20.22
N ALA A 92 0.41 -2.11 -21.07
CA ALA A 92 0.21 -1.84 -22.50
C ALA A 92 -0.95 -0.85 -22.75
N LEU A 93 -2.04 -0.95 -22.00
CA LEU A 93 -3.20 -0.06 -22.11
C LEU A 93 -2.95 1.33 -21.51
N THR A 94 -2.12 1.41 -20.47
CA THR A 94 -1.88 2.65 -19.71
C THR A 94 -0.40 2.78 -19.34
N PRO A 95 0.49 2.97 -20.32
CA PRO A 95 1.93 2.93 -20.11
C PRO A 95 2.41 3.88 -19.01
N GLY A 96 3.17 3.33 -18.05
CA GLY A 96 3.74 4.10 -16.94
C GLY A 96 2.74 4.55 -15.88
N ARG A 97 1.54 3.96 -15.82
CA ARG A 97 0.50 4.34 -14.84
C ARG A 97 0.04 3.18 -13.94
N PHE A 98 0.66 2.02 -14.02
CA PHE A 98 0.35 0.89 -13.16
C PHE A 98 1.58 0.44 -12.37
N VAL A 99 1.40 0.12 -11.09
CA VAL A 99 2.39 -0.53 -10.22
C VAL A 99 1.77 -1.79 -9.62
N LEU A 100 2.41 -2.92 -9.85
CA LEU A 100 1.97 -4.19 -9.27
C LEU A 100 2.60 -4.39 -7.89
N GLY A 101 1.87 -4.07 -6.83
CA GLY A 101 2.22 -4.47 -5.47
C GLY A 101 1.74 -5.89 -5.18
N LEU A 102 2.66 -6.78 -4.80
CA LEU A 102 2.39 -8.18 -4.47
C LEU A 102 2.60 -8.45 -2.99
N GLY A 103 1.76 -9.31 -2.41
CA GLY A 103 1.91 -9.73 -1.03
C GLY A 103 1.42 -11.16 -0.77
N VAL A 104 1.91 -11.72 0.34
CA VAL A 104 1.57 -13.09 0.78
C VAL A 104 0.31 -13.15 1.63
N SER A 105 -0.43 -12.03 1.77
CA SER A 105 -1.61 -11.95 2.62
C SER A 105 -1.34 -12.41 4.07
N HIS A 106 -2.35 -12.89 4.77
CA HIS A 106 -2.26 -13.37 6.15
C HIS A 106 -2.81 -14.78 6.27
N LYS A 107 -2.16 -15.60 7.11
CA LYS A 107 -2.56 -17.00 7.30
C LYS A 107 -4.06 -17.19 7.52
N PRO A 108 -4.73 -16.42 8.42
CA PRO A 108 -6.17 -16.58 8.61
C PRO A 108 -6.99 -16.31 7.33
N SER A 109 -6.64 -15.29 6.55
CA SER A 109 -7.35 -14.99 5.31
C SER A 109 -7.12 -16.03 4.22
N VAL A 110 -5.91 -16.57 4.13
CA VAL A 110 -5.59 -17.59 3.12
C VAL A 110 -6.26 -18.92 3.48
N GLU A 111 -6.11 -19.41 4.71
CA GLU A 111 -6.62 -20.73 5.09
C GLU A 111 -8.13 -20.74 5.32
N ARG A 112 -8.67 -19.73 6.05
CA ARG A 112 -10.10 -19.69 6.38
C ARG A 112 -10.97 -19.22 5.21
N ASP A 113 -10.56 -18.13 4.54
CA ASP A 113 -11.43 -17.44 3.60
C ASP A 113 -11.20 -17.90 2.16
N ARG A 114 -9.93 -18.11 1.75
CA ARG A 114 -9.58 -18.58 0.40
C ARG A 114 -9.51 -20.12 0.29
N LYS A 115 -9.48 -20.84 1.42
CA LYS A 115 -9.36 -22.31 1.48
C LYS A 115 -8.07 -22.86 0.84
N GLU A 116 -7.02 -22.05 0.87
CA GLU A 116 -5.69 -22.38 0.37
C GLU A 116 -4.72 -22.69 1.52
N SER A 117 -3.63 -23.39 1.25
CA SER A 117 -2.58 -23.65 2.24
C SER A 117 -1.62 -22.47 2.35
N TYR A 118 -1.49 -21.88 3.54
CA TYR A 118 -0.52 -20.80 3.75
C TYR A 118 0.91 -21.35 3.83
N LEU A 119 1.71 -21.04 2.84
CA LEU A 119 3.09 -21.49 2.74
C LEU A 119 4.06 -20.53 3.46
N PRO A 120 5.32 -20.95 3.74
CA PRO A 120 6.35 -20.06 4.28
C PRO A 120 6.50 -18.80 3.39
N PRO A 121 6.27 -17.60 3.92
CA PRO A 121 6.07 -16.37 3.13
C PRO A 121 7.17 -16.05 2.11
N ILE A 122 8.43 -16.16 2.53
CA ILE A 122 9.58 -15.85 1.66
C ILE A 122 9.66 -16.83 0.49
N LYS A 123 9.51 -18.13 0.78
CA LYS A 123 9.53 -19.17 -0.26
C LYS A 123 8.35 -19.01 -1.21
N ALA A 124 7.15 -18.81 -0.67
CA ALA A 124 5.95 -18.65 -1.48
C ALA A 124 6.08 -17.46 -2.45
N MET A 125 6.60 -16.33 -1.98
CA MET A 125 6.82 -15.17 -2.83
C MET A 125 7.92 -15.42 -3.88
N ALA A 126 9.04 -16.04 -3.50
CA ALA A 126 10.12 -16.37 -4.45
C ALA A 126 9.63 -17.33 -5.54
N ASP A 127 8.96 -18.43 -5.17
CA ASP A 127 8.38 -19.37 -6.11
C ASP A 127 7.34 -18.69 -7.04
N TYR A 128 6.55 -17.76 -6.50
CA TYR A 128 5.58 -17.00 -7.32
C TYR A 128 6.26 -16.10 -8.34
N LEU A 129 7.32 -15.39 -7.95
CA LEU A 129 8.11 -14.56 -8.87
C LEU A 129 8.80 -15.42 -9.94
N ASP A 130 9.39 -16.56 -9.56
CA ASP A 130 10.00 -17.50 -10.53
C ASP A 130 8.97 -17.98 -11.56
N ASN A 131 7.75 -18.30 -11.12
CA ASN A 131 6.67 -18.70 -12.00
C ASN A 131 6.14 -17.55 -12.87
N MET A 132 6.17 -16.30 -12.39
CA MET A 132 5.85 -15.12 -13.21
C MET A 132 6.90 -14.90 -14.31
N ASP A 133 8.19 -14.99 -13.95
CA ASP A 133 9.30 -14.79 -14.90
C ASP A 133 9.33 -15.88 -15.97
N ALA A 134 9.01 -17.12 -15.60
CA ALA A 134 8.96 -18.26 -16.53
C ALA A 134 7.66 -18.34 -17.35
N ALA A 135 6.66 -17.50 -17.06
CA ALA A 135 5.35 -17.58 -17.69
C ALA A 135 5.43 -17.23 -19.19
N PRO A 136 4.95 -18.10 -20.11
CA PRO A 136 4.89 -17.75 -21.53
C PRO A 136 3.94 -16.58 -21.75
N TYR A 137 4.34 -15.64 -22.59
CA TYR A 137 3.54 -14.49 -22.97
C TYR A 137 3.66 -14.24 -24.48
N PHE A 138 2.53 -14.23 -25.19
CA PHE A 138 2.46 -14.04 -26.63
C PHE A 138 1.94 -12.66 -27.06
N GLY A 139 1.65 -11.77 -26.08
CA GLY A 139 1.25 -10.39 -26.38
C GLY A 139 2.42 -9.61 -27.01
N ALA A 140 2.16 -8.89 -28.10
CA ALA A 140 3.10 -7.95 -28.65
C ALA A 140 3.21 -6.73 -27.73
N ASP A 141 4.39 -6.16 -27.57
CA ASP A 141 4.65 -4.83 -26.99
C ASP A 141 4.45 -4.65 -25.47
N ALA A 142 4.08 -5.69 -24.74
CA ALA A 142 3.80 -5.51 -23.32
C ALA A 142 5.06 -5.66 -22.45
N MET A 143 5.53 -4.54 -21.95
CA MET A 143 6.50 -4.52 -20.87
C MET A 143 5.83 -4.89 -19.54
N MET A 144 6.60 -5.43 -18.60
CA MET A 144 6.14 -5.63 -17.23
C MET A 144 6.12 -4.29 -16.50
N PRO A 145 5.03 -3.91 -15.82
CA PRO A 145 5.06 -2.73 -14.96
C PRO A 145 6.02 -2.94 -13.78
N PRO A 146 6.42 -1.89 -13.07
CA PRO A 146 7.18 -2.04 -11.84
C PRO A 146 6.43 -2.94 -10.85
N VAL A 147 7.15 -3.92 -10.29
CA VAL A 147 6.64 -4.80 -9.23
C VAL A 147 7.24 -4.36 -7.90
N VAL A 148 6.43 -4.21 -6.86
CA VAL A 148 6.89 -3.98 -5.49
C VAL A 148 6.34 -5.04 -4.56
N LEU A 149 7.11 -5.43 -3.52
CA LEU A 149 6.67 -6.43 -2.56
C LEU A 149 6.21 -5.80 -1.25
N ALA A 150 5.09 -6.26 -0.70
CA ALA A 150 4.73 -5.94 0.68
C ALA A 150 5.80 -6.51 1.63
N ALA A 151 6.53 -5.64 2.31
CA ALA A 151 7.69 -6.03 3.10
C ALA A 151 7.80 -5.25 4.41
N LEU A 152 7.81 -5.99 5.53
CA LEU A 152 8.00 -5.47 6.88
C LEU A 152 9.28 -5.95 7.54
N GLY A 153 9.88 -7.00 7.03
CA GLY A 153 11.05 -7.62 7.62
C GLY A 153 12.22 -7.75 6.66
N PRO A 154 13.46 -7.87 7.19
CA PRO A 154 14.69 -7.80 6.38
C PRO A 154 14.76 -8.86 5.28
N LYS A 155 14.21 -10.06 5.51
CA LYS A 155 14.22 -11.13 4.47
C LYS A 155 13.37 -10.78 3.26
N MET A 156 12.17 -10.21 3.47
CA MET A 156 11.29 -9.82 2.36
C MET A 156 11.81 -8.55 1.67
N LEU A 157 12.38 -7.61 2.44
CA LEU A 157 13.07 -6.44 1.88
C LEU A 157 14.27 -6.84 1.02
N GLY A 158 15.07 -7.84 1.47
CA GLY A 158 16.14 -8.41 0.65
C GLY A 158 15.64 -9.05 -0.64
N LEU A 159 14.55 -9.83 -0.57
CA LEU A 159 13.93 -10.41 -1.77
C LEU A 159 13.41 -9.32 -2.72
N ALA A 160 12.80 -8.26 -2.18
CA ALA A 160 12.32 -7.12 -2.97
C ALA A 160 13.48 -6.43 -3.70
N ARG A 161 14.59 -6.15 -2.99
CA ARG A 161 15.82 -5.58 -3.57
C ARG A 161 16.37 -6.40 -4.72
N ASP A 162 16.43 -7.72 -4.54
CA ASP A 162 17.14 -8.62 -5.45
C ASP A 162 16.29 -9.02 -6.67
N ARG A 163 14.95 -8.93 -6.58
CA ARG A 163 14.05 -9.53 -7.59
C ARG A 163 13.00 -8.57 -8.17
N THR A 164 12.81 -7.38 -7.60
CA THR A 164 11.71 -6.50 -8.00
C THR A 164 12.14 -5.03 -8.06
N ALA A 165 11.22 -4.16 -8.46
CA ALA A 165 11.48 -2.71 -8.50
C ALA A 165 11.53 -2.07 -7.09
N GLY A 166 11.09 -2.76 -6.04
CA GLY A 166 11.12 -2.19 -4.70
C GLY A 166 10.17 -2.85 -3.70
N ALA A 167 9.87 -2.11 -2.64
CA ALA A 167 9.04 -2.57 -1.52
C ALA A 167 7.91 -1.58 -1.18
N HIS A 168 6.81 -2.11 -0.64
CA HIS A 168 5.73 -1.37 -0.02
C HIS A 168 5.62 -1.77 1.46
N SER A 169 5.81 -0.80 2.36
CA SER A 169 5.68 -0.98 3.81
C SER A 169 4.38 -0.36 4.32
N TYR A 170 3.75 -1.02 5.28
CA TYR A 170 2.44 -0.65 5.81
C TYR A 170 2.44 -0.69 7.34
N LEU A 171 1.84 0.33 7.99
CA LEU A 171 1.83 0.51 9.44
C LEU A 171 3.23 0.46 10.06
N VAL A 172 4.07 1.39 9.63
CA VAL A 172 5.47 1.50 10.06
C VAL A 172 5.81 2.92 10.51
N THR A 173 6.87 3.06 11.31
CA THR A 173 7.39 4.37 11.73
C THR A 173 8.48 4.89 10.77
N PRO A 174 8.87 6.18 10.83
CA PRO A 174 10.02 6.69 10.08
C PRO A 174 11.33 5.95 10.37
N GLU A 175 11.55 5.47 11.59
CA GLU A 175 12.72 4.67 11.97
C GLU A 175 12.74 3.31 11.23
N HIS A 176 11.56 2.69 11.07
CA HIS A 176 11.45 1.50 10.22
C HIS A 176 11.77 1.84 8.76
N THR A 177 11.29 2.98 8.24
CA THR A 177 11.59 3.42 6.87
C THR A 177 13.09 3.57 6.65
N ALA A 178 13.82 4.20 7.58
CA ALA A 178 15.26 4.29 7.53
C ALA A 178 15.95 2.91 7.51
N SER A 179 15.52 2.00 8.37
CA SER A 179 16.02 0.62 8.42
C SER A 179 15.70 -0.17 7.14
N ALA A 180 14.51 0.04 6.58
CA ALA A 180 14.09 -0.58 5.33
C ALA A 180 14.94 -0.06 4.15
N ARG A 181 15.21 1.25 4.10
CA ARG A 181 16.07 1.86 3.08
C ARG A 181 17.50 1.30 3.12
N VAL A 182 18.07 1.12 4.33
CA VAL A 182 19.39 0.49 4.48
C VAL A 182 19.39 -0.94 3.91
N THR A 183 18.35 -1.73 4.18
CA THR A 183 18.26 -3.11 3.70
C THR A 183 17.99 -3.18 2.18
N LEU A 184 17.15 -2.30 1.69
CA LEU A 184 16.71 -2.26 0.28
C LEU A 184 17.83 -1.70 -0.62
N GLY A 185 18.69 -0.82 -0.09
CA GLY A 185 19.67 -0.08 -0.88
C GLY A 185 19.09 1.22 -1.47
N PRO A 186 19.89 2.01 -2.19
CA PRO A 186 19.47 3.35 -2.65
C PRO A 186 18.53 3.35 -3.86
N ASP A 187 18.64 2.36 -4.75
CA ASP A 187 17.99 2.39 -6.05
C ASP A 187 16.54 1.87 -6.09
N PRO A 188 16.19 0.74 -5.39
CA PRO A 188 14.83 0.22 -5.44
C PRO A 188 13.82 1.16 -4.76
N LEU A 189 12.61 1.20 -5.33
CA LEU A 189 11.50 2.03 -4.85
C LEU A 189 11.09 1.61 -3.43
N LEU A 190 10.95 2.58 -2.53
CA LEU A 190 10.38 2.38 -1.20
C LEU A 190 9.10 3.19 -1.06
N VAL A 191 7.97 2.50 -1.12
CA VAL A 191 6.63 3.07 -0.92
C VAL A 191 6.18 2.79 0.50
N VAL A 192 5.73 3.81 1.21
CA VAL A 192 5.32 3.70 2.62
C VAL A 192 3.89 4.19 2.79
N GLU A 193 3.04 3.39 3.43
CA GLU A 193 1.72 3.84 3.86
C GLU A 193 1.82 4.55 5.21
N GLN A 194 1.06 5.65 5.37
CA GLN A 194 0.90 6.38 6.62
C GLN A 194 -0.58 6.61 6.94
N ALA A 195 -1.06 5.94 7.98
CA ALA A 195 -2.40 6.13 8.50
C ALA A 195 -2.53 7.46 9.25
N VAL A 196 -3.68 8.15 9.07
CA VAL A 196 -3.95 9.42 9.73
C VAL A 196 -5.40 9.53 10.20
N VAL A 197 -5.62 10.26 11.30
CA VAL A 197 -6.92 10.78 11.73
C VAL A 197 -6.82 12.30 11.78
N LEU A 198 -7.48 12.96 10.84
CA LEU A 198 -7.37 14.40 10.62
C LEU A 198 -8.41 15.16 11.45
N ASP A 199 -7.96 16.22 12.13
CA ASP A 199 -8.78 17.24 12.80
C ASP A 199 -9.85 16.70 13.77
N GLN A 200 -9.56 15.58 14.45
CA GLN A 200 -10.44 15.01 15.47
C GLN A 200 -9.90 15.26 16.88
N GLY A 201 -10.79 15.36 17.86
CA GLY A 201 -10.39 15.37 19.26
C GLY A 201 -9.70 14.06 19.66
N ARG A 202 -8.78 14.14 20.66
CA ARG A 202 -7.91 13.02 21.11
C ARG A 202 -8.66 11.69 21.29
N ASN A 203 -9.82 11.70 21.95
CA ASN A 203 -10.58 10.49 22.24
C ASN A 203 -11.09 9.81 20.96
N GLU A 204 -11.58 10.59 20.00
CA GLU A 204 -12.07 10.06 18.73
C GLU A 204 -10.90 9.58 17.86
N SER A 205 -9.78 10.31 17.85
CA SER A 205 -8.57 9.91 17.13
C SER A 205 -8.02 8.59 17.66
N LEU A 206 -7.92 8.42 18.98
CA LEU A 206 -7.52 7.15 19.59
C LEU A 206 -8.50 6.03 19.27
N ARG A 207 -9.79 6.28 19.34
CA ARG A 207 -10.81 5.28 19.01
C ARG A 207 -10.63 4.75 17.58
N ARG A 208 -10.51 5.65 16.58
CA ARG A 208 -10.29 5.26 15.18
C ARG A 208 -8.97 4.51 14.98
N SER A 209 -7.91 4.96 15.66
CA SER A 209 -6.60 4.31 15.63
C SER A 209 -6.67 2.88 16.19
N HIS A 210 -7.31 2.70 17.36
CA HIS A 210 -7.49 1.38 17.97
C HIS A 210 -8.38 0.45 17.14
N ASP A 211 -9.47 0.98 16.56
CA ASP A 211 -10.34 0.21 15.66
C ASP A 211 -9.55 -0.30 14.46
N HIS A 212 -8.74 0.58 13.84
CA HIS A 212 -7.89 0.23 12.73
C HIS A 212 -6.83 -0.82 13.10
N LEU A 213 -6.13 -0.65 14.23
CA LEU A 213 -5.07 -1.55 14.67
C LEU A 213 -5.57 -2.90 15.20
N THR A 214 -6.87 -3.04 15.48
CA THR A 214 -7.45 -4.25 16.08
C THR A 214 -7.11 -5.54 15.34
N ILE A 215 -7.13 -5.52 14.01
CA ILE A 215 -6.80 -6.70 13.19
C ILE A 215 -5.29 -6.96 13.25
N TYR A 216 -4.48 -5.92 13.13
CA TYR A 216 -3.04 -6.02 12.94
C TYR A 216 -2.29 -6.44 14.20
N THR A 217 -2.78 -6.06 15.40
CA THR A 217 -2.20 -6.50 16.69
C THR A 217 -2.32 -8.01 16.93
N GLY A 218 -3.20 -8.70 16.18
CA GLY A 218 -3.29 -10.18 16.17
C GLY A 218 -2.39 -10.87 15.14
N LEU A 219 -1.71 -10.13 14.27
CA LEU A 219 -0.97 -10.70 13.14
C LEU A 219 0.54 -10.77 13.41
N PRO A 220 1.15 -11.98 13.35
CA PRO A 220 2.55 -12.18 13.70
C PRO A 220 3.55 -11.34 12.90
N ASN A 221 3.29 -11.06 11.64
CA ASN A 221 4.18 -10.26 10.79
C ASN A 221 4.26 -8.79 11.26
N TYR A 222 3.14 -8.19 11.70
CA TYR A 222 3.12 -6.84 12.25
C TYR A 222 3.76 -6.81 13.65
N ARG A 223 3.37 -7.71 14.55
CA ARG A 223 3.99 -7.82 15.88
C ARG A 223 5.51 -7.96 15.77
N ASN A 224 6.00 -8.87 14.93
CA ASN A 224 7.43 -9.04 14.70
C ASN A 224 8.10 -7.78 14.12
N SER A 225 7.40 -7.01 13.30
CA SER A 225 7.88 -5.72 12.80
C SER A 225 8.00 -4.70 13.92
N TRP A 226 6.98 -4.55 14.73
CA TRP A 226 6.94 -3.59 15.83
C TRP A 226 7.91 -3.95 16.98
N LEU A 227 8.11 -5.25 17.26
CA LEU A 227 9.18 -5.69 18.20
C LEU A 227 10.56 -5.22 17.74
N ARG A 228 10.87 -5.28 16.44
CA ARG A 228 12.13 -4.76 15.89
C ARG A 228 12.23 -3.23 15.98
N GLN A 229 11.10 -2.54 16.06
CA GLN A 229 11.01 -1.08 16.24
C GLN A 229 11.01 -0.66 17.73
N GLY A 230 11.20 -1.60 18.67
CA GLY A 230 11.31 -1.33 20.11
C GLY A 230 9.98 -1.30 20.87
N PHE A 231 8.88 -1.77 20.26
CA PHE A 231 7.65 -2.06 20.97
C PHE A 231 7.76 -3.40 21.71
N SER A 232 6.86 -3.62 22.67
CA SER A 232 6.82 -4.84 23.48
C SER A 232 5.47 -5.56 23.35
N GLU A 233 5.37 -6.77 23.92
CA GLU A 233 4.11 -7.51 23.94
C GLU A 233 2.98 -6.76 24.66
N GLU A 234 3.32 -5.86 25.61
CA GLU A 234 2.36 -5.01 26.30
C GLU A 234 1.69 -3.98 25.38
N ASP A 235 2.37 -3.61 24.29
CA ASP A 235 1.83 -2.71 23.27
C ASP A 235 0.83 -3.43 22.34
N PHE A 236 0.77 -4.77 22.36
CA PHE A 236 -0.04 -5.56 21.42
C PHE A 236 -1.38 -6.01 22.01
N VAL A 237 -1.89 -5.29 23.01
CA VAL A 237 -3.29 -5.45 23.44
C VAL A 237 -4.22 -5.20 22.25
N ARG A 238 -5.44 -5.71 22.30
CA ARG A 238 -6.39 -5.54 21.20
C ARG A 238 -6.58 -4.04 20.87
N GLY A 239 -6.30 -3.68 19.62
CA GLY A 239 -6.33 -2.29 19.16
C GLY A 239 -5.03 -1.52 19.41
N GLY A 240 -4.05 -2.12 20.08
CA GLY A 240 -2.77 -1.49 20.41
C GLY A 240 -2.82 -0.65 21.68
N SER A 241 -1.65 -0.41 22.30
CA SER A 241 -1.50 0.62 23.32
C SER A 241 -1.63 2.02 22.73
N GLU A 242 -1.87 3.05 23.54
CA GLU A 242 -1.82 4.44 23.08
C GLU A 242 -0.45 4.77 22.46
N ARG A 243 0.64 4.26 23.06
CA ARG A 243 2.01 4.40 22.53
C ARG A 243 2.14 3.85 21.11
N LEU A 244 1.58 2.67 20.83
CA LEU A 244 1.59 2.07 19.50
C LEU A 244 0.72 2.87 18.53
N ALA A 245 -0.49 3.27 18.98
CA ALA A 245 -1.40 4.06 18.16
C ALA A 245 -0.78 5.41 17.76
N ASP A 246 -0.16 6.13 18.70
CA ASP A 246 0.50 7.43 18.43
C ASP A 246 1.71 7.30 17.51
N ALA A 247 2.42 6.18 17.57
CA ALA A 247 3.58 5.94 16.71
C ALA A 247 3.18 5.63 15.26
N LEU A 248 2.09 4.87 15.06
CA LEU A 248 1.70 4.36 13.76
C LEU A 248 0.65 5.22 13.04
N VAL A 249 -0.18 5.94 13.78
CA VAL A 249 -1.26 6.77 13.23
C VAL A 249 -1.04 8.22 13.61
N VAL A 250 -0.94 9.09 12.61
CA VAL A 250 -0.89 10.54 12.87
C VAL A 250 -2.27 11.00 13.34
N GLN A 251 -2.31 11.67 14.47
CA GLN A 251 -3.52 12.25 15.05
C GLN A 251 -3.30 13.76 15.18
N GLY A 252 -3.95 14.55 14.33
CA GLY A 252 -3.75 16.00 14.36
C GLY A 252 -4.25 16.73 13.12
N ASP A 253 -3.71 17.92 12.93
CA ASP A 253 -4.01 18.80 11.82
C ASP A 253 -3.16 18.49 10.56
N GLU A 254 -3.39 19.27 9.49
CA GLU A 254 -2.62 19.21 8.25
C GLU A 254 -1.11 19.31 8.51
N GLY A 255 -0.68 20.20 9.42
CA GLY A 255 0.74 20.38 9.73
C GLY A 255 1.39 19.14 10.32
N ALA A 256 0.68 18.43 11.22
CA ALA A 256 1.14 17.18 11.80
C ALA A 256 1.27 16.08 10.74
N VAL A 257 0.31 15.98 9.81
CA VAL A 257 0.34 15.02 8.70
C VAL A 257 1.53 15.30 7.78
N VAL A 258 1.70 16.55 7.34
CA VAL A 258 2.82 16.98 6.49
C VAL A 258 4.17 16.70 7.16
N ALA A 259 4.31 16.98 8.45
CA ALA A 259 5.53 16.72 9.20
C ALA A 259 5.88 15.21 9.22
N ARG A 260 4.90 14.33 9.41
CA ARG A 260 5.11 12.88 9.40
C ARG A 260 5.47 12.37 8.01
N ILE A 261 4.83 12.87 6.95
CA ILE A 261 5.17 12.50 5.57
C ILE A 261 6.62 12.90 5.26
N ARG A 262 7.03 14.12 5.60
CA ARG A 262 8.42 14.56 5.47
C ARG A 262 9.39 13.67 6.24
N ALA A 263 9.04 13.27 7.46
CA ALA A 263 9.88 12.36 8.24
C ALA A 263 10.10 11.00 7.53
N HIS A 264 9.10 10.47 6.83
CA HIS A 264 9.26 9.27 6.01
C HIS A 264 10.12 9.52 4.76
N LEU A 265 9.94 10.66 4.08
CA LEU A 265 10.76 11.04 2.92
C LEU A 265 12.22 11.25 3.33
N ASP A 266 12.48 11.96 4.42
CA ASP A 266 13.82 12.17 4.99
C ASP A 266 14.47 10.85 5.44
N ALA A 267 13.67 9.88 5.90
CA ALA A 267 14.10 8.53 6.23
C ALA A 267 14.36 7.64 4.99
N GLY A 268 14.13 8.15 3.79
CA GLY A 268 14.44 7.50 2.52
C GLY A 268 13.27 6.82 1.83
N ALA A 269 12.01 7.13 2.17
CA ALA A 269 10.89 6.77 1.33
C ALA A 269 10.96 7.55 0.00
N ASP A 270 10.65 6.89 -1.11
CA ASP A 270 10.49 7.57 -2.41
C ASP A 270 9.06 8.10 -2.59
N HIS A 271 8.09 7.45 -1.92
CA HIS A 271 6.67 7.78 -2.07
C HIS A 271 5.91 7.40 -0.80
N VAL A 272 5.10 8.33 -0.30
CA VAL A 272 4.29 8.11 0.91
C VAL A 272 2.80 8.14 0.57
N LEU A 273 2.09 7.12 0.99
CA LEU A 273 0.66 6.93 0.74
C LEU A 273 -0.13 7.34 1.98
N LEU A 274 -0.89 8.42 1.88
CA LEU A 274 -1.79 8.84 2.95
C LEU A 274 -3.01 7.89 3.02
N GLN A 275 -3.27 7.35 4.20
CA GLN A 275 -4.49 6.60 4.50
C GLN A 275 -5.32 7.33 5.56
N VAL A 276 -6.39 7.99 5.15
CA VAL A 276 -7.30 8.65 6.09
C VAL A 276 -8.23 7.61 6.73
N LEU A 277 -8.19 7.54 8.06
CA LEU A 277 -9.06 6.67 8.85
C LEU A 277 -10.38 7.38 9.16
N GLY A 278 -11.44 7.02 8.44
CA GLY A 278 -12.80 7.50 8.71
C GLY A 278 -13.44 6.88 9.96
N SER A 279 -14.64 7.30 10.29
CA SER A 279 -15.46 6.66 11.32
C SER A 279 -16.04 5.31 10.91
N ASP A 280 -16.11 5.06 9.59
CA ASP A 280 -16.58 3.85 8.94
C ASP A 280 -15.64 3.52 7.77
N LEU A 281 -15.28 2.24 7.61
CA LEU A 281 -14.41 1.76 6.54
C LEU A 281 -15.00 1.96 5.13
N ALA A 282 -16.33 2.08 5.01
CA ALA A 282 -17.01 2.31 3.74
C ALA A 282 -17.20 3.81 3.43
N GLN A 283 -16.96 4.69 4.38
CA GLN A 283 -17.10 6.12 4.18
C GLN A 283 -15.90 6.68 3.41
N LEU A 284 -16.18 7.36 2.30
CA LEU A 284 -15.15 8.07 1.54
C LEU A 284 -14.75 9.35 2.29
N PRO A 285 -13.47 9.52 2.67
CA PRO A 285 -12.99 10.74 3.34
C PRO A 285 -12.68 11.85 2.32
N MET A 286 -13.68 12.21 1.51
CA MET A 286 -13.53 13.15 0.40
C MET A 286 -13.12 14.55 0.86
N ASP A 287 -13.66 15.01 1.98
CA ASP A 287 -13.37 16.34 2.49
C ASP A 287 -11.94 16.42 3.03
N GLU A 288 -11.45 15.36 3.69
CA GLU A 288 -10.08 15.24 4.13
C GLU A 288 -9.11 15.16 2.93
N TRP A 289 -9.45 14.41 1.90
CA TRP A 289 -8.62 14.35 0.69
C TRP A 289 -8.53 15.70 -0.02
N ARG A 290 -9.67 16.40 -0.21
CA ARG A 290 -9.69 17.77 -0.78
C ARG A 290 -8.89 18.74 0.05
N HIS A 291 -9.00 18.66 1.37
CA HIS A 291 -8.25 19.51 2.31
C HIS A 291 -6.74 19.27 2.19
N MET A 292 -6.31 18.00 2.14
CA MET A 292 -4.90 17.65 2.11
C MET A 292 -4.22 17.83 0.74
N ALA A 293 -4.98 17.83 -0.36
CA ALA A 293 -4.40 17.85 -1.71
C ALA A 293 -3.42 19.00 -1.97
N PRO A 294 -3.71 20.28 -1.61
CA PRO A 294 -2.76 21.38 -1.84
C PRO A 294 -1.46 21.24 -1.03
N ALA A 295 -1.56 20.80 0.22
CA ALA A 295 -0.41 20.62 1.10
C ALA A 295 0.51 19.49 0.61
N LEU A 296 -0.07 18.39 0.14
CA LEU A 296 0.68 17.26 -0.41
C LEU A 296 1.35 17.58 -1.75
N ALA A 297 0.70 18.39 -2.59
CA ALA A 297 1.27 18.81 -3.87
C ALA A 297 2.48 19.77 -3.69
N SER A 298 2.69 20.31 -2.49
CA SER A 298 3.81 21.22 -2.17
C SER A 298 5.04 20.50 -1.59
N LEU A 299 4.99 19.19 -1.40
CA LEU A 299 6.08 18.38 -0.87
C LEU A 299 7.08 17.97 -1.94
#